data_542e0c013b7e81fcf52ce3c996a0850b
#
_entry.id   542e0c013b7e81fcf52ce3c996a0850b
#
_cell.length_a   1.000
_cell.length_b   1.000
_cell.length_c   1.000
_cell.angle_alpha   90.00
_cell.angle_beta   90.00
_cell.angle_gamma   90.00
#
_symmetry.space_group_name_H-M   'P 1'
#
loop_
_entity.id
_entity.type
_entity.pdbx_description
1 polymer ?
#
loop_
_entity_poly.entity_id
_entity_poly.type
_entity_poly.pdbx_seq_one_letter_code
_entity_poly.pdbx_strand_id
1 'polypeptide(L)'
;LVVIDTLQRVRRTTGKAINAYQADYKDVGILQKFASEREICIVLVHHLRKMKDETDPFAQISGTNGIFGAADSAFVMTRDRRVDDTTKLSVTGRDLEEFELALRLDKTQCRWQNLGDAEARAREQARKEYENSALVQTIRKLVERNHGSWSGTAKEILEAGKLLTRRFIAENPRAVTNQL
;
A
#
# COMPACT_ATOMS: atom_id res chain seq x y z
N LEU A 1 -19.72 -14.60 14.84
CA LEU A 1 -18.87 -14.35 13.69
C LEU A 1 -18.95 -15.55 12.73
N VAL A 2 -19.19 -15.28 11.43
CA VAL A 2 -19.14 -16.25 10.34
C VAL A 2 -18.10 -15.77 9.32
N VAL A 3 -17.23 -16.66 8.85
CA VAL A 3 -16.23 -16.36 7.82
C VAL A 3 -16.52 -17.22 6.59
N ILE A 4 -16.65 -16.58 5.43
CA ILE A 4 -16.86 -17.23 4.14
C ILE A 4 -15.62 -17.02 3.26
N ASP A 5 -14.84 -18.07 3.05
CA ASP A 5 -13.62 -18.08 2.22
C ASP A 5 -13.80 -19.09 1.06
N THR A 6 -14.06 -18.63 -0.10
CA THR A 6 -14.31 -17.28 -0.61
C THR A 6 -15.78 -17.12 -1.03
N LEU A 7 -16.24 -15.88 -1.18
CA LEU A 7 -17.59 -15.57 -1.69
C LEU A 7 -17.92 -16.37 -2.96
N GLN A 8 -16.97 -16.59 -3.85
CA GLN A 8 -17.17 -17.28 -5.11
C GLN A 8 -17.57 -18.74 -4.97
N ARG A 9 -17.26 -19.40 -3.83
CA ARG A 9 -17.63 -20.80 -3.57
C ARG A 9 -19.09 -20.98 -3.14
N VAL A 10 -19.71 -19.94 -2.61
CA VAL A 10 -21.10 -19.99 -2.13
C VAL A 10 -22.08 -19.32 -3.09
N ARG A 11 -21.59 -18.70 -4.15
CA ARG A 11 -22.43 -18.08 -5.18
C ARG A 11 -23.14 -19.12 -6.03
N ARG A 12 -24.41 -18.85 -6.32
CA ARG A 12 -25.13 -19.59 -7.35
C ARG A 12 -24.69 -19.12 -8.73
N THR A 13 -24.50 -20.03 -9.65
CA THR A 13 -24.26 -19.73 -11.06
C THR A 13 -25.53 -19.09 -11.63
N THR A 14 -25.57 -17.78 -11.75
CA THR A 14 -26.67 -17.07 -12.40
C THR A 14 -26.50 -17.16 -13.91
N GLY A 15 -27.58 -17.49 -14.62
CA GLY A 15 -27.59 -17.53 -16.10
C GLY A 15 -27.29 -16.14 -16.68
N LYS A 16 -26.90 -16.10 -17.98
CA LYS A 16 -26.40 -14.94 -18.75
C LYS A 16 -27.29 -13.67 -18.81
N ALA A 17 -28.45 -13.66 -18.17
CA ALA A 17 -29.46 -12.60 -18.36
C ALA A 17 -29.44 -11.48 -17.29
N ILE A 18 -28.64 -11.57 -16.24
CA ILE A 18 -28.60 -10.57 -15.16
C ILE A 18 -27.35 -9.73 -15.28
N ASN A 19 -27.49 -8.41 -15.16
CA ASN A 19 -26.37 -7.48 -15.05
C ASN A 19 -25.48 -7.93 -13.86
N ALA A 20 -24.19 -8.15 -14.12
CA ALA A 20 -23.23 -8.63 -13.13
C ALA A 20 -23.21 -7.77 -11.84
N TYR A 21 -23.34 -6.46 -11.99
CA TYR A 21 -23.45 -5.54 -10.85
C TYR A 21 -24.66 -5.84 -9.97
N GLN A 22 -25.84 -6.04 -10.56
CA GLN A 22 -27.06 -6.34 -9.80
C GLN A 22 -26.99 -7.71 -9.12
N ALA A 23 -26.34 -8.68 -9.77
CA ALA A 23 -26.13 -10.01 -9.18
C ALA A 23 -25.19 -9.91 -7.97
N ASP A 24 -24.07 -9.22 -8.09
CA ASP A 24 -23.10 -9.02 -7.04
C ASP A 24 -23.72 -8.28 -5.84
N TYR A 25 -24.41 -7.18 -6.10
CA TYR A 25 -25.10 -6.40 -5.08
C TYR A 25 -26.18 -7.22 -4.33
N LYS A 26 -26.95 -8.00 -5.06
CA LYS A 26 -27.99 -8.86 -4.48
C LYS A 26 -27.43 -9.96 -3.61
N ASP A 27 -26.38 -10.65 -4.09
CA ASP A 27 -25.77 -11.77 -3.36
C ASP A 27 -25.17 -11.32 -2.02
N VAL A 28 -24.44 -10.21 -2.02
CA VAL A 28 -23.88 -9.62 -0.79
C VAL A 28 -24.97 -9.03 0.09
N GLY A 29 -25.97 -8.35 -0.50
CA GLY A 29 -27.09 -7.76 0.22
C GLY A 29 -27.95 -8.78 0.98
N ILE A 30 -28.11 -10.01 0.46
CA ILE A 30 -28.78 -11.11 1.17
C ILE A 30 -27.99 -11.47 2.45
N LEU A 31 -26.66 -11.57 2.35
CA LEU A 31 -25.81 -11.89 3.48
C LEU A 31 -25.77 -10.76 4.51
N GLN A 32 -25.72 -9.52 4.04
CA GLN A 32 -25.77 -8.32 4.89
C GLN A 32 -27.09 -8.26 5.66
N LYS A 33 -28.24 -8.44 4.98
CA LYS A 33 -29.54 -8.48 5.61
C LYS A 33 -29.64 -9.60 6.66
N PHE A 34 -29.18 -10.81 6.31
CA PHE A 34 -29.18 -11.94 7.24
C PHE A 34 -28.29 -11.66 8.47
N ALA A 35 -27.13 -11.04 8.27
CA ALA A 35 -26.23 -10.66 9.36
C ALA A 35 -26.92 -9.67 10.32
N SER A 36 -27.57 -8.65 9.76
CA SER A 36 -28.29 -7.62 10.51
C SER A 36 -29.47 -8.21 11.29
N GLU A 37 -30.32 -9.05 10.65
CA GLU A 37 -31.47 -9.68 11.31
C GLU A 37 -31.10 -10.65 12.44
N ARG A 38 -29.90 -11.22 12.39
CA ARG A 38 -29.39 -12.17 13.38
C ARG A 38 -28.37 -11.57 14.35
N GLU A 39 -28.08 -10.27 14.22
CA GLU A 39 -27.09 -9.57 15.03
C GLU A 39 -25.72 -10.28 15.03
N ILE A 40 -25.29 -10.77 13.85
CA ILE A 40 -24.02 -11.45 13.66
C ILE A 40 -23.13 -10.69 12.68
N CYS A 41 -21.82 -10.89 12.79
CA CYS A 41 -20.87 -10.41 11.82
C CYS A 41 -20.57 -11.52 10.79
N ILE A 42 -20.62 -11.18 9.50
CA ILE A 42 -20.18 -12.05 8.40
C ILE A 42 -18.98 -11.40 7.71
N VAL A 43 -17.86 -12.10 7.69
CA VAL A 43 -16.65 -11.71 6.96
C VAL A 43 -16.60 -12.49 5.65
N LEU A 44 -16.61 -11.75 4.52
CA LEU A 44 -16.48 -12.32 3.19
C LEU A 44 -15.04 -12.14 2.71
N VAL A 45 -14.33 -13.24 2.52
CA VAL A 45 -13.01 -13.22 1.90
C VAL A 45 -13.16 -13.20 0.38
N HIS A 46 -12.45 -12.30 -0.28
CA HIS A 46 -12.51 -12.14 -1.73
C HIS A 46 -11.15 -11.78 -2.32
N HIS A 47 -10.97 -12.04 -3.61
CA HIS A 47 -9.72 -11.75 -4.31
C HIS A 47 -9.68 -10.31 -4.85
N LEU A 48 -8.49 -9.76 -4.93
CA LEU A 48 -8.24 -8.52 -5.66
C LEU A 48 -7.98 -8.80 -7.14
N ARG A 49 -8.29 -7.83 -8.00
CA ARG A 49 -7.90 -7.84 -9.42
C ARG A 49 -6.39 -7.84 -9.56
N LYS A 50 -5.87 -8.41 -10.64
CA LYS A 50 -4.42 -8.42 -10.92
C LYS A 50 -3.87 -7.02 -11.26
N MET A 51 -4.68 -6.16 -11.86
CA MET A 51 -4.30 -4.77 -12.11
C MET A 51 -4.37 -3.98 -10.81
N LYS A 52 -3.25 -3.35 -10.46
CA LYS A 52 -3.20 -2.43 -9.32
C LYS A 52 -3.84 -1.10 -9.72
N ASP A 53 -4.65 -0.56 -8.85
CA ASP A 53 -5.05 0.84 -8.85
C ASP A 53 -4.29 1.54 -7.73
N GLU A 54 -3.48 2.54 -8.07
CA GLU A 54 -2.65 3.26 -7.11
C GLU A 54 -3.43 4.36 -6.39
N THR A 55 -4.58 4.76 -6.95
CA THR A 55 -5.40 5.86 -6.43
C THR A 55 -6.53 5.37 -5.52
N ASP A 56 -7.14 4.23 -5.84
CA ASP A 56 -8.24 3.64 -5.07
C ASP A 56 -8.01 2.15 -4.81
N PRO A 57 -7.60 1.77 -3.57
CA PRO A 57 -7.40 0.38 -3.22
C PRO A 57 -8.69 -0.46 -3.31
N PHE A 58 -9.87 0.16 -3.11
CA PHE A 58 -11.15 -0.55 -3.10
C PHE A 58 -11.64 -0.87 -4.51
N ALA A 59 -11.24 -0.09 -5.52
CA ALA A 59 -11.47 -0.40 -6.93
C ALA A 59 -10.80 -1.71 -7.38
N GLN A 60 -9.83 -2.22 -6.62
CA GLN A 60 -9.16 -3.49 -6.88
C GLN A 60 -9.98 -4.71 -6.45
N ILE A 61 -11.07 -4.55 -5.71
CA ILE A 61 -11.92 -5.69 -5.31
C ILE A 61 -12.44 -6.36 -6.59
N SER A 62 -12.17 -7.67 -6.72
CA SER A 62 -12.56 -8.43 -7.92
C SER A 62 -14.10 -8.50 -8.02
N GLY A 63 -14.60 -8.55 -9.24
CA GLY A 63 -16.05 -8.48 -9.50
C GLY A 63 -16.50 -7.08 -9.87
N THR A 64 -17.70 -6.70 -9.48
CA THR A 64 -18.24 -5.36 -9.73
C THR A 64 -18.23 -4.52 -8.46
N ASN A 65 -18.43 -3.21 -8.61
CA ASN A 65 -18.62 -2.31 -7.47
C ASN A 65 -19.87 -2.68 -6.63
N GLY A 66 -20.73 -3.59 -7.13
CA GLY A 66 -21.86 -4.12 -6.40
C GLY A 66 -21.50 -4.91 -5.14
N ILE A 67 -20.35 -5.60 -5.15
CA ILE A 67 -19.85 -6.30 -3.95
C ILE A 67 -19.52 -5.29 -2.85
N PHE A 68 -18.73 -4.29 -3.19
CA PHE A 68 -18.33 -3.24 -2.26
C PHE A 68 -19.52 -2.40 -1.79
N GLY A 69 -20.42 -2.01 -2.71
CA GLY A 69 -21.57 -1.15 -2.39
C GLY A 69 -22.63 -1.80 -1.48
N ALA A 70 -22.65 -3.14 -1.37
CA ALA A 70 -23.57 -3.87 -0.50
C ALA A 70 -22.97 -4.23 0.87
N ALA A 71 -21.66 -4.10 1.05
CA ALA A 71 -20.98 -4.37 2.32
C ALA A 71 -21.06 -3.15 3.25
N ASP A 72 -21.07 -3.38 4.56
CA ASP A 72 -21.03 -2.30 5.56
C ASP A 72 -19.61 -1.75 5.72
N SER A 73 -18.60 -2.60 5.54
CA SER A 73 -17.18 -2.21 5.58
C SER A 73 -16.35 -3.05 4.64
N ALA A 74 -15.25 -2.49 4.16
CA ALA A 74 -14.28 -3.18 3.33
C ALA A 74 -12.85 -3.03 3.89
N PHE A 75 -12.11 -4.13 3.80
CA PHE A 75 -10.73 -4.25 4.22
C PHE A 75 -9.91 -4.75 3.03
N VAL A 76 -8.98 -3.94 2.54
CA VAL A 76 -8.13 -4.29 1.42
C VAL A 76 -6.69 -4.44 1.89
N MET A 77 -6.14 -5.63 1.72
CA MET A 77 -4.74 -5.91 2.06
C MET A 77 -3.90 -5.97 0.78
N THR A 78 -2.95 -5.06 0.66
CA THR A 78 -2.01 -5.01 -0.45
C THR A 78 -0.56 -5.11 0.03
N ARG A 79 0.29 -5.77 -0.75
CA ARG A 79 1.71 -5.88 -0.45
C ARG A 79 2.53 -5.56 -1.69
N ASP A 80 3.49 -4.67 -1.54
CA ASP A 80 4.52 -4.47 -2.54
C ASP A 80 5.76 -5.32 -2.20
N ARG A 81 5.89 -6.45 -2.88
CA ARG A 81 6.99 -7.41 -2.64
C ARG A 81 8.38 -6.87 -2.99
N ARG A 82 8.44 -5.71 -3.66
CA ARG A 82 9.70 -5.14 -4.12
C ARG A 82 10.33 -4.19 -3.10
N VAL A 83 9.54 -3.63 -2.21
CA VAL A 83 9.97 -2.50 -1.38
C VAL A 83 10.17 -2.90 0.07
N ASP A 84 9.26 -3.68 0.67
CA ASP A 84 9.30 -3.96 2.11
C ASP A 84 8.55 -5.27 2.47
N ASP A 85 8.80 -5.77 3.68
CA ASP A 85 8.04 -6.89 4.28
C ASP A 85 6.73 -6.42 4.94
N THR A 86 6.33 -5.18 4.68
CA THR A 86 5.08 -4.62 5.17
C THR A 86 3.91 -4.87 4.21
N THR A 87 2.74 -4.99 4.79
CA THR A 87 1.46 -5.08 4.09
C THR A 87 0.64 -3.85 4.46
N LYS A 88 0.08 -3.17 3.48
CA LYS A 88 -0.86 -2.06 3.68
C LYS A 88 -2.26 -2.63 3.84
N LEU A 89 -2.96 -2.24 4.90
CA LEU A 89 -4.37 -2.50 5.13
C LEU A 89 -5.11 -1.18 4.97
N SER A 90 -5.92 -1.08 3.92
CA SER A 90 -6.84 0.04 3.71
C SER A 90 -8.24 -0.37 4.21
N VAL A 91 -8.87 0.48 4.98
CA VAL A 91 -10.17 0.23 5.64
C VAL A 91 -11.12 1.36 5.32
N THR A 92 -12.35 1.03 4.96
CA THR A 92 -13.45 1.98 4.82
C THR A 92 -14.78 1.33 5.20
N GLY A 93 -15.80 2.13 5.52
CA GLY A 93 -17.12 1.64 5.88
C GLY A 93 -18.12 2.74 6.05
N ARG A 94 -19.39 2.36 6.24
CA ARG A 94 -20.50 3.33 6.41
C ARG A 94 -20.35 4.20 7.67
N ASP A 95 -19.88 3.56 8.75
CA ASP A 95 -19.74 4.18 10.07
C ASP A 95 -18.25 4.32 10.50
N LEU A 96 -17.34 4.20 9.53
CA LEU A 96 -15.89 4.28 9.75
C LEU A 96 -15.29 5.34 8.82
N GLU A 97 -14.50 6.23 9.37
CA GLU A 97 -13.60 7.05 8.56
C GLU A 97 -12.57 6.15 7.86
N GLU A 98 -12.22 6.54 6.64
CA GLU A 98 -11.20 5.82 5.89
C GLU A 98 -9.82 5.98 6.55
N PHE A 99 -9.11 4.88 6.72
CA PHE A 99 -7.75 4.89 7.25
C PHE A 99 -6.91 3.77 6.66
N GLU A 100 -5.59 3.92 6.76
CA GLU A 100 -4.61 2.96 6.29
C GLU A 100 -3.62 2.59 7.40
N LEU A 101 -3.38 1.30 7.55
CA LEU A 101 -2.41 0.77 8.50
C LEU A 101 -1.29 0.03 7.78
N ALA A 102 -0.08 0.18 8.28
CA ALA A 102 1.03 -0.68 7.94
C ALA A 102 1.05 -1.89 8.88
N LEU A 103 1.05 -3.08 8.30
CA LEU A 103 1.07 -4.34 9.04
C LEU A 103 2.31 -5.15 8.67
N ARG A 104 2.84 -5.91 9.63
CA ARG A 104 3.87 -6.92 9.41
C ARG A 104 3.42 -8.27 9.94
N LEU A 105 3.58 -9.31 9.13
CA LEU A 105 3.29 -10.67 9.58
C LEU A 105 4.46 -11.23 10.39
N ASP A 106 4.24 -11.48 11.68
CA ASP A 106 5.11 -12.31 12.47
C ASP A 106 4.85 -13.78 12.10
N LYS A 107 5.78 -14.35 11.33
CA LYS A 107 5.65 -15.73 10.83
C LYS A 107 5.81 -16.78 11.93
N THR A 108 6.47 -16.43 13.02
CA THR A 108 6.71 -17.34 14.15
C THR A 108 5.44 -17.53 14.98
N GLN A 109 4.72 -16.43 15.18
CA GLN A 109 3.48 -16.43 15.98
C GLN A 109 2.22 -16.44 15.10
N CYS A 110 2.36 -16.39 13.76
CA CYS A 110 1.25 -16.25 12.81
C CYS A 110 0.31 -15.08 13.15
N ARG A 111 0.88 -13.94 13.57
CA ARG A 111 0.14 -12.75 13.99
C ARG A 111 0.54 -11.53 13.17
N TRP A 112 -0.46 -10.70 12.86
CA TRP A 112 -0.22 -9.39 12.29
C TRP A 112 0.11 -8.39 13.39
N GLN A 113 1.25 -7.73 13.24
CA GLN A 113 1.69 -6.62 14.07
C GLN A 113 1.25 -5.32 13.42
N ASN A 114 0.50 -4.50 14.14
CA ASN A 114 0.17 -3.15 13.70
C ASN A 114 1.40 -2.25 13.91
N LEU A 115 1.88 -1.67 12.81
CA LEU A 115 3.04 -0.77 12.80
C LEU A 115 2.62 0.72 12.78
N GLY A 116 1.33 1.00 12.86
CA GLY A 116 0.77 2.35 12.83
C GLY A 116 0.33 2.79 11.45
N ASP A 117 0.14 4.09 11.30
CA ASP A 117 -0.32 4.74 10.07
C ASP A 117 0.61 4.46 8.89
N ALA A 118 0.04 4.01 7.76
CA ALA A 118 0.82 3.59 6.60
C ALA A 118 1.47 4.78 5.88
N GLU A 119 0.78 5.91 5.80
CA GLU A 119 1.29 7.11 5.13
C GLU A 119 2.43 7.76 5.94
N ALA A 120 2.24 7.89 7.26
CA ALA A 120 3.27 8.41 8.14
C ALA A 120 4.54 7.56 8.07
N ARG A 121 4.40 6.24 8.02
CA ARG A 121 5.55 5.33 7.86
C ARG A 121 6.20 5.45 6.50
N ALA A 122 5.43 5.54 5.44
CA ALA A 122 5.96 5.71 4.08
C ALA A 122 6.77 7.02 3.98
N ARG A 123 6.25 8.11 4.54
CA ARG A 123 6.96 9.40 4.62
C ARG A 123 8.27 9.29 5.41
N GLU A 124 8.24 8.65 6.56
CA GLU A 124 9.43 8.47 7.39
C GLU A 124 10.47 7.56 6.71
N GLN A 125 10.04 6.51 6.04
CA GLN A 125 10.92 5.63 5.28
C GLN A 125 11.55 6.39 4.10
N ALA A 126 10.77 7.11 3.31
CA ALA A 126 11.27 7.93 2.20
C ALA A 126 12.27 8.99 2.70
N ARG A 127 12.01 9.62 3.86
CA ARG A 127 12.95 10.55 4.48
C ARG A 127 14.27 9.88 4.84
N LYS A 128 14.23 8.71 5.47
CA LYS A 128 15.44 7.95 5.82
C LYS A 128 16.23 7.51 4.58
N GLU A 129 15.56 7.06 3.54
CA GLU A 129 16.18 6.69 2.28
C GLU A 129 16.86 7.89 1.60
N TYR A 130 16.18 9.04 1.56
CA TYR A 130 16.76 10.28 1.07
C TYR A 130 17.99 10.71 1.88
N GLU A 131 17.88 10.74 3.22
CA GLU A 131 18.99 11.09 4.11
C GLU A 131 20.19 10.15 3.98
N ASN A 132 19.95 8.86 3.72
CA ASN A 132 20.97 7.85 3.53
C ASN A 132 21.45 7.68 2.08
N SER A 133 20.86 8.42 1.15
CA SER A 133 21.26 8.36 -0.26
C SER A 133 22.73 8.74 -0.44
N ALA A 134 23.36 8.15 -1.45
CA ALA A 134 24.77 8.45 -1.75
C ALA A 134 25.01 9.92 -2.04
N LEU A 135 24.03 10.57 -2.67
CA LEU A 135 24.06 12.01 -2.99
C LEU A 135 24.08 12.85 -1.71
N VAL A 136 23.09 12.68 -0.83
CA VAL A 136 22.99 13.46 0.42
C VAL A 136 24.21 13.24 1.31
N GLN A 137 24.66 11.99 1.46
CA GLN A 137 25.85 11.68 2.24
C GLN A 137 27.12 12.29 1.66
N THR A 138 27.24 12.39 0.34
CA THR A 138 28.37 13.06 -0.31
C THR A 138 28.33 14.57 -0.05
N ILE A 139 27.18 15.19 -0.22
CA ILE A 139 27.00 16.64 0.03
C ILE A 139 27.31 16.94 1.51
N ARG A 140 26.80 16.17 2.45
CA ARG A 140 27.11 16.36 3.89
C ARG A 140 28.62 16.34 4.15
N LYS A 141 29.34 15.36 3.62
CA LYS A 141 30.79 15.29 3.75
C LYS A 141 31.53 16.45 3.10
N LEU A 142 31.03 16.96 1.96
CA LEU A 142 31.60 18.15 1.31
C LEU A 142 31.39 19.38 2.19
N VAL A 143 30.22 19.58 2.75
CA VAL A 143 29.90 20.70 3.66
C VAL A 143 30.73 20.63 4.93
N GLU A 144 30.85 19.46 5.56
CA GLU A 144 31.69 19.24 6.75
C GLU A 144 33.16 19.57 6.49
N ARG A 145 33.71 19.11 5.37
CA ARG A 145 35.11 19.37 4.99
C ARG A 145 35.41 20.84 4.67
N ASN A 146 34.37 21.59 4.27
CA ASN A 146 34.50 23.00 3.90
C ASN A 146 33.92 23.94 4.98
N HIS A 147 34.05 23.54 6.26
CA HIS A 147 33.69 24.37 7.41
C HIS A 147 32.24 24.86 7.43
N GLY A 148 31.31 24.03 6.98
CA GLY A 148 29.87 24.29 7.11
C GLY A 148 29.17 24.79 5.86
N SER A 149 29.91 25.10 4.78
CA SER A 149 29.31 25.49 3.50
C SER A 149 30.10 24.93 2.33
N TRP A 150 29.41 24.61 1.25
CA TRP A 150 30.03 24.16 0.02
C TRP A 150 29.26 24.70 -1.19
N SER A 151 29.98 25.11 -2.22
CA SER A 151 29.40 25.53 -3.50
C SER A 151 30.16 24.87 -4.63
N GLY A 152 29.48 24.35 -5.61
CA GLY A 152 30.09 23.65 -6.73
C GLY A 152 29.08 23.10 -7.72
N THR A 153 29.60 22.33 -8.67
CA THR A 153 28.84 21.77 -9.79
C THR A 153 28.43 20.32 -9.53
N ALA A 154 27.42 19.83 -10.26
CA ALA A 154 27.01 18.43 -10.23
C ALA A 154 28.14 17.46 -10.62
N LYS A 155 29.12 17.90 -11.45
CA LYS A 155 30.30 17.12 -11.79
C LYS A 155 31.22 16.92 -10.59
N GLU A 156 31.45 17.97 -9.81
CA GLU A 156 32.23 17.89 -8.59
C GLU A 156 31.60 17.02 -7.52
N ILE A 157 30.25 17.02 -7.41
CA ILE A 157 29.53 16.08 -6.53
C ILE A 157 29.80 14.63 -6.95
N LEU A 158 29.76 14.31 -8.25
CA LEU A 158 30.03 12.96 -8.75
C LEU A 158 31.46 12.52 -8.44
N GLU A 159 32.44 13.39 -8.62
CA GLU A 159 33.85 13.12 -8.33
C GLU A 159 34.05 12.92 -6.81
N ALA A 160 33.46 13.80 -6.01
CA ALA A 160 33.47 13.68 -4.56
C ALA A 160 32.81 12.40 -4.07
N GLY A 161 31.71 11.97 -4.68
CA GLY A 161 31.01 10.73 -4.35
C GLY A 161 31.90 9.52 -4.49
N LYS A 162 32.68 9.42 -5.57
CA LYS A 162 33.64 8.34 -5.79
C LYS A 162 34.75 8.31 -4.72
N LEU A 163 35.19 9.48 -4.29
CA LEU A 163 36.30 9.62 -3.34
C LEU A 163 35.85 9.48 -1.88
N LEU A 164 34.73 10.10 -1.51
CA LEU A 164 34.31 10.27 -0.12
C LEU A 164 33.37 9.17 0.38
N THR A 165 32.44 8.74 -0.47
CA THR A 165 31.45 7.74 -0.06
C THR A 165 31.68 6.38 -0.69
N ARG A 166 32.46 6.32 -1.76
CA ARG A 166 32.70 5.11 -2.59
C ARG A 166 31.39 4.47 -3.08
N ARG A 167 30.34 5.29 -3.19
CA ARG A 167 29.01 4.86 -3.64
C ARG A 167 28.71 5.47 -5.00
N PHE A 168 27.94 4.75 -5.78
CA PHE A 168 27.39 5.27 -7.02
C PHE A 168 26.29 6.29 -6.70
N ILE A 169 26.39 7.50 -7.25
CA ILE A 169 25.39 8.57 -7.10
C ILE A 169 24.48 8.60 -8.31
N ALA A 170 25.06 8.76 -9.51
CA ALA A 170 24.34 8.85 -10.76
C ALA A 170 25.28 8.61 -11.95
N GLU A 171 24.74 8.32 -13.13
CA GLU A 171 25.50 8.07 -14.34
C GLU A 171 26.18 9.33 -14.90
N ASN A 172 25.54 10.47 -14.75
CA ASN A 172 26.02 11.73 -15.32
C ASN A 172 25.59 12.95 -14.47
N PRO A 173 26.18 14.15 -14.70
CA PRO A 173 25.85 15.34 -13.92
C PRO A 173 24.39 15.78 -14.02
N ARG A 174 23.73 15.57 -15.16
CA ARG A 174 22.31 15.91 -15.35
C ARG A 174 21.42 15.06 -14.44
N ALA A 175 21.74 13.78 -14.26
CA ALA A 175 21.01 12.91 -13.36
C ALA A 175 21.18 13.32 -11.89
N VAL A 176 22.33 13.90 -11.49
CA VAL A 176 22.50 14.50 -10.16
C VAL A 176 21.59 15.70 -9.97
N THR A 177 21.52 16.59 -10.97
CA THR A 177 20.66 17.81 -10.89
C THR A 177 19.18 17.44 -10.77
N ASN A 178 18.76 16.32 -11.36
CA ASN A 178 17.36 15.85 -11.27
C ASN A 178 17.03 15.19 -9.91
N GLN A 179 18.04 14.87 -9.09
CA GLN A 179 17.86 14.28 -7.75
C GLN A 179 17.94 15.34 -6.63
N LEU A 180 18.38 16.54 -6.95
CA LEU A 180 18.42 17.70 -6.03
C LEU A 180 17.09 18.43 -6.00
#